data_6a068d9e88a9491d8d3d7192e5f48861
#
_entry.id   6a068d9e88a9491d8d3d7192e5f48861
#
_cell.length_a   1.000
_cell.length_b   1.000
_cell.length_c   1.000
_cell.angle_alpha   90.00
_cell.angle_beta   90.00
_cell.angle_gamma   90.00
#
_symmetry.space_group_name_H-M   'P 1'
#
loop_
_entity.id
_entity.type
_entity.pdbx_description
1 polymer ?
#
loop_
_entity_poly.entity_id
_entity_poly.type
_entity_poly.pdbx_seq_one_letter_code
_entity_poly.pdbx_strand_id
1 'polypeptide(L)'
;MPELSRLGAEVVLASVDPPAAQLAMNESWHLPFPWVSDPDGERLAKPLDTWNPDERGGVFHPLVLLLAPDGEVLLRHRSRDFADRPDDHDVLAALEVLGLPARVVPAPWSPVGVDPHPTGAAFRPDAFGAYFRGLRLGTQALVGRMRDEQDAAEVRGTSQMAGSFVDAWTRRRDEHV
;
A
#
# COMPACT_ATOMS: atom_id res chain seq x y z
N MET A 1 -12.75 -0.34 1.53
CA MET A 1 -13.23 0.60 0.50
C MET A 1 -14.50 1.36 0.93
N PRO A 2 -15.57 0.71 1.38
CA PRO A 2 -16.75 1.44 1.84
C PRO A 2 -16.44 2.49 2.92
N GLU A 3 -15.48 2.18 3.78
CA GLU A 3 -15.08 3.04 4.91
C GLU A 3 -14.46 4.37 4.45
N LEU A 4 -13.46 4.34 3.56
CA LEU A 4 -12.84 5.56 3.04
C LEU A 4 -13.84 6.44 2.29
N SER A 5 -14.71 5.84 1.47
CA SER A 5 -15.76 6.57 0.77
C SER A 5 -16.80 7.15 1.73
N ARG A 6 -17.15 6.43 2.82
CA ARG A 6 -18.00 6.94 3.90
C ARG A 6 -17.40 8.18 4.57
N LEU A 7 -16.09 8.19 4.72
CA LEU A 7 -15.31 9.31 5.29
C LEU A 7 -14.98 10.41 4.27
N GLY A 8 -15.54 10.35 3.06
CA GLY A 8 -15.33 11.37 2.02
C GLY A 8 -13.96 11.33 1.35
N ALA A 9 -13.15 10.29 1.59
CA ALA A 9 -11.82 10.16 1.05
C ALA A 9 -11.80 9.49 -0.31
N GLU A 10 -10.80 9.86 -1.11
CA GLU A 10 -10.43 9.23 -2.38
C GLU A 10 -8.98 8.77 -2.30
N VAL A 11 -8.69 7.59 -2.84
CA VAL A 11 -7.34 7.02 -2.85
C VAL A 11 -6.75 7.16 -4.25
N VAL A 12 -5.53 7.66 -4.31
CA VAL A 12 -4.70 7.69 -5.54
C VAL A 12 -3.41 6.92 -5.23
N LEU A 13 -3.04 6.00 -6.11
CA LEU A 13 -1.80 5.25 -6.00
C LEU A 13 -0.73 5.85 -6.91
N ALA A 14 0.54 5.73 -6.50
CA ALA A 14 1.67 6.17 -7.31
C ALA A 14 2.79 5.12 -7.28
N SER A 15 3.41 4.89 -8.42
CA SER A 15 4.58 4.01 -8.54
C SER A 15 5.45 4.37 -9.75
N VAL A 16 6.62 3.76 -9.84
CA VAL A 16 7.49 3.84 -11.02
C VAL A 16 6.98 2.98 -12.19
N ASP A 17 6.01 2.11 -11.95
CA ASP A 17 5.51 1.20 -12.97
C ASP A 17 4.81 1.94 -14.12
N PRO A 18 4.91 1.44 -15.35
CA PRO A 18 4.19 2.01 -16.49
C PRO A 18 2.66 1.81 -16.33
N PRO A 19 1.83 2.66 -16.96
CA PRO A 19 0.37 2.60 -16.84
C PRO A 19 -0.23 1.22 -17.17
N ALA A 20 0.33 0.48 -18.11
CA ALA A 20 -0.12 -0.87 -18.46
C ALA A 20 0.04 -1.87 -17.30
N ALA A 21 1.14 -1.78 -16.54
CA ALA A 21 1.39 -2.62 -15.37
C ALA A 21 0.48 -2.22 -14.19
N GLN A 22 0.28 -0.92 -13.99
CA GLN A 22 -0.64 -0.39 -12.98
C GLN A 22 -2.09 -0.86 -13.25
N LEU A 23 -2.54 -0.82 -14.50
CA LEU A 23 -3.85 -1.32 -14.89
C LEU A 23 -3.98 -2.83 -14.67
N ALA A 24 -2.96 -3.61 -15.05
CA ALA A 24 -2.95 -5.05 -14.80
C ALA A 24 -3.00 -5.39 -13.28
N MET A 25 -2.36 -4.57 -12.45
CA MET A 25 -2.47 -4.69 -10.99
C MET A 25 -3.88 -4.45 -10.50
N ASN A 26 -4.53 -3.35 -10.96
CA ASN A 26 -5.92 -3.06 -10.61
C ASN A 26 -6.87 -4.20 -11.00
N GLU A 27 -6.73 -4.73 -12.19
CA GLU A 27 -7.57 -5.86 -12.65
C GLU A 27 -7.35 -7.12 -11.81
N SER A 28 -6.07 -7.46 -11.56
CA SER A 28 -5.71 -8.67 -10.81
C SER A 28 -6.19 -8.64 -9.35
N TRP A 29 -6.24 -7.44 -8.76
CA TRP A 29 -6.60 -7.23 -7.35
C TRP A 29 -8.00 -6.64 -7.17
N HIS A 30 -8.72 -6.36 -8.27
CA HIS A 30 -10.03 -5.69 -8.26
C HIS A 30 -9.99 -4.36 -7.49
N LEU A 31 -8.98 -3.54 -7.78
CA LEU A 31 -8.79 -2.23 -7.15
C LEU A 31 -9.42 -1.14 -8.03
N PRO A 32 -10.22 -0.24 -7.46
CA PRO A 32 -10.86 0.84 -8.23
C PRO A 32 -9.99 2.09 -8.34
N PHE A 33 -8.73 2.05 -7.90
CA PHE A 33 -7.93 3.24 -7.70
C PHE A 33 -7.30 3.79 -8.98
N PRO A 34 -7.29 5.13 -9.16
CA PRO A 34 -6.42 5.76 -10.13
C PRO A 34 -4.94 5.65 -9.70
N TRP A 35 -4.07 5.61 -10.71
CA TRP A 35 -2.64 5.57 -10.54
C TRP A 35 -1.95 6.76 -11.19
N VAL A 36 -0.83 7.16 -10.60
CA VAL A 36 0.14 8.07 -11.21
C VAL A 36 1.42 7.29 -11.49
N SER A 37 1.79 7.19 -12.76
CA SER A 37 3.08 6.64 -13.18
C SER A 37 4.14 7.73 -13.13
N ASP A 38 5.24 7.46 -12.42
CA ASP A 38 6.37 8.39 -12.24
C ASP A 38 7.70 7.61 -12.33
N PRO A 39 8.07 7.13 -13.55
CA PRO A 39 9.17 6.19 -13.75
C PRO A 39 10.55 6.72 -13.35
N ASP A 40 10.77 8.00 -13.42
CA ASP A 40 12.03 8.68 -13.08
C ASP A 40 11.98 9.43 -11.74
N GLY A 41 10.81 9.41 -11.07
CA GLY A 41 10.59 10.06 -9.78
C GLY A 41 10.50 11.58 -9.81
N GLU A 42 10.53 12.20 -10.99
CA GLU A 42 10.60 13.67 -11.11
C GLU A 42 9.31 14.37 -10.73
N ARG A 43 8.16 13.72 -10.94
CA ARG A 43 6.85 14.34 -10.72
C ARG A 43 6.39 14.28 -9.26
N LEU A 44 6.68 13.18 -8.57
CA LEU A 44 6.17 12.93 -7.22
C LEU A 44 7.28 12.44 -6.27
N ALA A 45 8.05 11.41 -6.64
CA ALA A 45 8.93 10.75 -5.69
C ALA A 45 10.02 11.67 -5.14
N LYS A 46 10.71 12.42 -6.00
CA LYS A 46 11.75 13.37 -5.58
C LYS A 46 11.17 14.60 -4.87
N PRO A 47 10.12 15.28 -5.39
CA PRO A 47 9.48 16.38 -4.68
C PRO A 47 8.92 16.00 -3.31
N LEU A 48 8.45 14.76 -3.15
CA LEU A 48 7.93 14.25 -1.89
C LEU A 48 9.01 13.59 -1.01
N ASP A 49 10.29 13.70 -1.37
CA ASP A 49 11.40 13.08 -0.63
C ASP A 49 11.16 11.57 -0.34
N THR A 50 10.74 10.84 -1.38
CA THR A 50 10.48 9.38 -1.29
C THR A 50 11.25 8.59 -2.35
N TRP A 51 12.15 9.21 -3.09
CA TRP A 51 12.95 8.53 -4.08
C TRP A 51 14.03 7.66 -3.43
N ASN A 52 14.06 6.38 -3.78
CA ASN A 52 15.10 5.43 -3.38
C ASN A 52 15.92 5.04 -4.63
N PRO A 53 17.09 5.65 -4.85
CA PRO A 53 17.92 5.34 -6.01
C PRO A 53 18.63 3.99 -5.92
N ASP A 54 18.74 3.41 -4.74
CA ASP A 54 19.56 2.23 -4.45
C ASP A 54 18.82 0.92 -4.77
N GLU A 55 17.53 0.98 -5.00
CA GLU A 55 16.71 -0.20 -5.32
C GLU A 55 16.24 -0.16 -6.77
N ARG A 56 16.53 -1.22 -7.54
CA ARG A 56 16.06 -1.48 -8.92
C ARG A 56 16.26 -0.34 -9.91
N GLY A 57 17.25 0.52 -9.68
CA GLY A 57 17.50 1.70 -10.52
C GLY A 57 16.64 2.91 -10.17
N GLY A 58 15.89 2.82 -9.09
CA GLY A 58 15.07 3.88 -8.52
C GLY A 58 13.63 3.46 -8.35
N VAL A 59 13.12 3.57 -7.11
CA VAL A 59 11.72 3.29 -6.75
C VAL A 59 11.26 4.31 -5.70
N PHE A 60 9.98 4.30 -5.37
CA PHE A 60 9.48 5.03 -4.21
C PHE A 60 9.83 4.29 -2.90
N HIS A 61 10.32 4.99 -1.89
CA HIS A 61 10.06 4.55 -0.53
C HIS A 61 8.54 4.58 -0.30
N PRO A 62 7.99 3.61 0.43
CA PRO A 62 6.56 3.65 0.70
C PRO A 62 6.19 4.93 1.46
N LEU A 63 5.16 5.61 1.00
CA LEU A 63 4.62 6.83 1.60
C LEU A 63 3.10 6.71 1.70
N VAL A 64 2.55 7.05 2.85
CA VAL A 64 1.14 7.40 3.00
C VAL A 64 1.05 8.91 3.25
N LEU A 65 0.29 9.57 2.39
CA LEU A 65 0.06 11.01 2.44
C LEU A 65 -1.43 11.27 2.48
N LEU A 66 -1.90 11.93 3.52
CA LEU A 66 -3.27 12.40 3.63
C LEU A 66 -3.30 13.89 3.38
N LEU A 67 -4.06 14.30 2.38
CA LEU A 67 -4.27 15.71 2.01
C LEU A 67 -5.71 16.14 2.31
N ALA A 68 -5.85 17.31 2.88
CA ALA A 68 -7.14 17.98 2.93
C ALA A 68 -7.58 18.45 1.52
N PRO A 69 -8.84 18.83 1.32
CA PRO A 69 -9.34 19.30 0.01
C PRO A 69 -8.64 20.54 -0.54
N ASP A 70 -8.04 21.35 0.33
CA ASP A 70 -7.26 22.56 -0.01
C ASP A 70 -5.77 22.25 -0.28
N GLY A 71 -5.35 20.98 -0.11
CA GLY A 71 -3.98 20.53 -0.31
C GLY A 71 -3.10 20.57 0.95
N GLU A 72 -3.64 20.95 2.12
CA GLU A 72 -2.91 20.86 3.38
C GLU A 72 -2.55 19.40 3.68
N VAL A 73 -1.31 19.17 4.12
CA VAL A 73 -0.83 17.84 4.53
C VAL A 73 -1.28 17.55 5.96
N LEU A 74 -2.22 16.63 6.13
CA LEU A 74 -2.77 16.25 7.44
C LEU A 74 -2.01 15.11 8.08
N LEU A 75 -1.51 14.17 7.25
CA LEU A 75 -0.69 13.06 7.70
C LEU A 75 0.35 12.75 6.64
N ARG A 76 1.57 12.52 7.09
CA ARG A 76 2.67 12.06 6.24
C ARG A 76 3.46 10.98 6.98
N HIS A 77 3.40 9.77 6.48
CA HIS A 77 4.19 8.64 6.96
C HIS A 77 5.06 8.12 5.82
N ARG A 78 6.35 8.45 5.86
CA ARG A 78 7.37 7.87 4.98
C ARG A 78 7.96 6.64 5.66
N SER A 79 7.70 5.49 5.09
CA SER A 79 8.20 4.23 5.61
C SER A 79 9.68 4.04 5.30
N ARG A 80 10.38 3.35 6.18
CA ARG A 80 11.79 2.95 5.98
C ARG A 80 11.89 1.85 4.93
N ASP A 81 10.94 0.93 4.95
CA ASP A 81 10.85 -0.23 4.06
C ASP A 81 9.38 -0.68 3.89
N PHE A 82 9.16 -1.81 3.21
CA PHE A 82 7.81 -2.32 2.94
C PHE A 82 7.04 -2.81 4.18
N ALA A 83 7.75 -3.13 5.26
CA ALA A 83 7.14 -3.61 6.51
C ALA A 83 6.77 -2.47 7.46
N ASP A 84 7.41 -1.31 7.31
CA ASP A 84 7.12 -0.11 8.08
C ASP A 84 5.89 0.59 7.47
N ARG A 85 4.70 0.34 8.00
CA ARG A 85 3.43 0.92 7.53
C ARG A 85 2.74 1.68 8.66
N PRO A 86 2.05 2.79 8.36
CA PRO A 86 1.22 3.43 9.36
C PRO A 86 0.10 2.49 9.78
N ASP A 87 -0.41 2.66 10.98
CA ASP A 87 -1.63 1.98 11.40
C ASP A 87 -2.81 2.56 10.59
N ASP A 88 -3.60 1.68 9.98
CA ASP A 88 -4.79 2.08 9.23
C ASP A 88 -5.80 2.84 10.11
N HIS A 89 -5.82 2.55 11.41
CA HIS A 89 -6.66 3.27 12.38
C HIS A 89 -6.27 4.73 12.52
N ASP A 90 -4.97 5.06 12.46
CA ASP A 90 -4.51 6.45 12.54
C ASP A 90 -4.96 7.24 11.31
N VAL A 91 -4.89 6.62 10.13
CA VAL A 91 -5.37 7.24 8.88
C VAL A 91 -6.87 7.47 8.92
N LEU A 92 -7.64 6.46 9.37
CA LEU A 92 -9.09 6.57 9.49
C LEU A 92 -9.51 7.62 10.53
N ALA A 93 -8.85 7.66 11.69
CA ALA A 93 -9.11 8.65 12.72
C ALA A 93 -8.84 10.09 12.22
N ALA A 94 -7.75 10.29 11.47
CA ALA A 94 -7.47 11.59 10.86
C ALA A 94 -8.55 12.01 9.85
N LEU A 95 -9.10 11.06 9.09
CA LEU A 95 -10.22 11.33 8.18
C LEU A 95 -11.53 11.65 8.90
N GLU A 96 -11.84 10.96 10.00
CA GLU A 96 -13.05 11.19 10.79
C GLU A 96 -13.12 12.60 11.35
N VAL A 97 -11.98 13.17 11.78
CA VAL A 97 -11.90 14.53 12.31
C VAL A 97 -12.31 15.59 11.27
N LEU A 98 -12.11 15.31 9.97
CA LEU A 98 -12.47 16.24 8.90
C LEU A 98 -13.99 16.39 8.71
N GLY A 99 -14.79 15.40 9.11
CA GLY A 99 -16.24 15.43 8.99
C GLY A 99 -16.75 15.64 7.55
N LEU A 100 -16.01 15.14 6.55
CA LEU A 100 -16.37 15.32 5.15
C LEU A 100 -17.60 14.49 4.78
N PRO A 101 -18.43 14.95 3.83
CA PRO A 101 -19.56 14.17 3.36
C PRO A 101 -19.10 12.91 2.64
N ALA A 102 -19.84 11.81 2.84
CA ALA A 102 -19.56 10.56 2.13
C ALA A 102 -19.54 10.76 0.60
N ARG A 103 -18.61 10.09 -0.07
CA ARG A 103 -18.48 10.10 -1.53
C ARG A 103 -19.03 8.80 -2.14
N VAL A 104 -19.46 8.90 -3.38
CA VAL A 104 -19.77 7.71 -4.19
C VAL A 104 -18.45 7.00 -4.52
N VAL A 105 -18.42 5.68 -4.38
CA VAL A 105 -17.26 4.88 -4.80
C VAL A 105 -17.02 5.15 -6.30
N PRO A 106 -15.82 5.60 -6.67
CA PRO A 106 -15.52 5.89 -8.08
C PRO A 106 -15.62 4.61 -8.92
N ALA A 107 -15.95 4.78 -10.20
CA ALA A 107 -15.85 3.69 -11.16
C ALA A 107 -14.39 3.18 -11.23
N PRO A 108 -14.17 1.91 -11.58
CA PRO A 108 -12.82 1.39 -11.75
C PRO A 108 -12.01 2.28 -12.71
N TRP A 109 -10.79 2.60 -12.30
CA TRP A 109 -9.90 3.39 -13.13
C TRP A 109 -9.47 2.61 -14.37
N SER A 110 -9.68 3.19 -15.54
CA SER A 110 -9.28 2.62 -16.82
C SER A 110 -8.73 3.74 -17.72
N PRO A 111 -7.42 3.83 -17.90
CA PRO A 111 -6.81 4.84 -18.78
C PRO A 111 -7.13 4.53 -20.25
N VAL A 112 -7.47 5.58 -21.02
CA VAL A 112 -7.83 5.43 -22.43
C VAL A 112 -6.63 4.96 -23.26
N GLY A 113 -6.84 3.92 -24.08
CA GLY A 113 -5.84 3.42 -25.01
C GLY A 113 -4.68 2.65 -24.35
N VAL A 114 -4.85 2.20 -23.13
CA VAL A 114 -3.88 1.37 -22.41
C VAL A 114 -4.44 -0.03 -22.24
N ASP A 115 -3.73 -1.02 -22.79
CA ASP A 115 -4.03 -2.43 -22.53
C ASP A 115 -3.27 -2.91 -21.28
N PRO A 116 -3.89 -3.71 -20.40
CA PRO A 116 -3.22 -4.23 -19.21
C PRO A 116 -2.09 -5.17 -19.61
N HIS A 117 -0.90 -4.94 -19.07
CA HIS A 117 0.26 -5.78 -19.31
C HIS A 117 1.06 -5.96 -18.01
N PRO A 118 0.93 -7.13 -17.33
CA PRO A 118 1.66 -7.38 -16.11
C PRO A 118 3.15 -7.49 -16.38
N THR A 119 3.97 -6.91 -15.50
CA THR A 119 5.41 -7.14 -15.52
C THR A 119 5.73 -8.55 -15.02
N GLY A 120 6.88 -9.11 -15.42
CA GLY A 120 7.34 -10.42 -14.93
C GLY A 120 7.58 -10.48 -13.40
N ALA A 121 7.66 -9.31 -12.74
CA ALA A 121 7.80 -9.17 -11.30
C ALA A 121 6.45 -8.91 -10.58
N ALA A 122 5.32 -8.94 -11.30
CA ALA A 122 4.02 -8.66 -10.72
C ALA A 122 3.68 -9.65 -9.59
N PHE A 123 3.33 -9.10 -8.43
CA PHE A 123 2.93 -9.90 -7.28
C PHE A 123 1.50 -10.41 -7.46
N ARG A 124 1.36 -11.73 -7.55
CA ARG A 124 0.08 -12.37 -7.87
C ARG A 124 -0.80 -12.54 -6.64
N PRO A 125 -2.14 -12.34 -6.76
CA PRO A 125 -3.07 -12.55 -5.65
C PRO A 125 -2.99 -13.95 -5.02
N ASP A 126 -2.80 -15.00 -5.82
CA ASP A 126 -2.71 -16.40 -5.33
C ASP A 126 -1.44 -16.67 -4.50
N ALA A 127 -0.38 -15.88 -4.68
CA ALA A 127 0.85 -15.96 -3.90
C ALA A 127 0.76 -15.25 -2.53
N PHE A 128 -0.19 -14.34 -2.35
CA PHE A 128 -0.28 -13.44 -1.18
C PHE A 128 -0.28 -14.19 0.16
N GLY A 129 -1.18 -15.14 0.31
CA GLY A 129 -1.31 -15.88 1.56
C GLY A 129 -0.07 -16.72 1.90
N ALA A 130 0.60 -17.31 0.89
CA ALA A 130 1.82 -18.08 1.10
C ALA A 130 3.00 -17.16 1.47
N TYR A 131 3.13 -16.03 0.78
CA TYR A 131 4.18 -15.05 1.02
C TYR A 131 4.14 -14.51 2.46
N PHE A 132 2.99 -14.00 2.90
CA PHE A 132 2.87 -13.41 4.24
C PHE A 132 2.90 -14.46 5.37
N ARG A 133 2.43 -15.70 5.13
CA ARG A 133 2.67 -16.80 6.09
C ARG A 133 4.15 -17.12 6.22
N GLY A 134 4.88 -17.16 5.11
CA GLY A 134 6.34 -17.37 5.11
C GLY A 134 7.06 -16.28 5.87
N LEU A 135 6.73 -15.00 5.63
CA LEU A 135 7.27 -13.85 6.36
C LEU A 135 7.00 -13.95 7.87
N ARG A 136 5.75 -14.24 8.27
CA ARG A 136 5.37 -14.42 9.67
C ARG A 136 6.17 -15.50 10.35
N LEU A 137 6.27 -16.68 9.76
CA LEU A 137 6.99 -17.81 10.34
C LEU A 137 8.51 -17.54 10.40
N GLY A 138 9.06 -16.93 9.35
CA GLY A 138 10.47 -16.54 9.30
C GLY A 138 10.84 -15.53 10.39
N THR A 139 10.05 -14.49 10.54
CA THR A 139 10.26 -13.46 11.59
C THR A 139 10.08 -14.03 13.00
N GLN A 140 9.10 -14.90 13.25
CA GLN A 140 8.95 -15.60 14.52
C GLN A 140 10.20 -16.43 14.89
N ALA A 141 10.76 -17.15 13.91
CA ALA A 141 11.96 -17.93 14.11
C ALA A 141 13.20 -17.05 14.42
N LEU A 142 13.28 -15.85 13.82
CA LEU A 142 14.36 -14.90 14.06
C LEU A 142 14.29 -14.28 15.46
N VAL A 143 13.12 -13.85 15.91
CA VAL A 143 12.93 -13.25 17.25
C VAL A 143 13.53 -14.13 18.35
N GLY A 144 13.33 -15.45 18.29
CA GLY A 144 13.87 -16.39 19.28
C GLY A 144 15.42 -16.51 19.29
N ARG A 145 16.11 -15.91 18.31
CA ARG A 145 17.57 -15.94 18.14
C ARG A 145 18.23 -14.58 18.34
N MET A 146 17.44 -13.51 18.43
CA MET A 146 17.94 -12.15 18.62
C MET A 146 18.36 -11.94 20.06
N ARG A 147 19.44 -11.19 20.24
CA ARG A 147 19.97 -10.84 21.56
C ARG A 147 19.59 -9.43 21.99
N ASP A 148 19.39 -8.55 21.01
CA ASP A 148 18.92 -7.19 21.24
C ASP A 148 17.40 -7.17 21.34
N GLU A 149 16.86 -6.60 22.41
CA GLU A 149 15.43 -6.58 22.68
C GLU A 149 14.70 -5.55 21.80
N GLN A 150 15.37 -4.46 21.41
CA GLN A 150 14.80 -3.47 20.52
C GLN A 150 14.64 -4.05 19.12
N ASP A 151 15.69 -4.70 18.58
CA ASP A 151 15.63 -5.39 17.29
C ASP A 151 14.56 -6.50 17.32
N ALA A 152 14.48 -7.26 18.41
CA ALA A 152 13.47 -8.30 18.58
C ALA A 152 12.05 -7.73 18.59
N ALA A 153 11.84 -6.55 19.17
CA ALA A 153 10.55 -5.87 19.17
C ALA A 153 10.14 -5.42 17.75
N GLU A 154 11.06 -4.88 16.96
CA GLU A 154 10.81 -4.50 15.56
C GLU A 154 10.43 -5.71 14.70
N VAL A 155 11.15 -6.82 14.85
CA VAL A 155 10.86 -8.07 14.13
C VAL A 155 9.53 -8.68 14.58
N ARG A 156 9.15 -8.57 15.87
CA ARG A 156 7.80 -8.95 16.34
C ARG A 156 6.71 -8.11 15.66
N GLY A 157 6.91 -6.80 15.52
CA GLY A 157 6.00 -5.91 14.78
C GLY A 157 5.79 -6.38 13.34
N THR A 158 6.86 -6.69 12.63
CA THR A 158 6.79 -7.26 11.27
C THR A 158 6.01 -8.58 11.23
N SER A 159 6.21 -9.45 12.22
CA SER A 159 5.46 -10.73 12.33
C SER A 159 3.97 -10.50 12.55
N GLN A 160 3.60 -9.53 13.39
CA GLN A 160 2.20 -9.17 13.65
C GLN A 160 1.53 -8.60 12.41
N MET A 161 2.18 -7.66 11.73
CA MET A 161 1.72 -7.10 10.45
C MET A 161 1.48 -8.22 9.41
N ALA A 162 2.43 -9.13 9.22
CA ALA A 162 2.26 -10.25 8.31
C ALA A 162 1.08 -11.15 8.70
N GLY A 163 0.83 -11.33 10.00
CA GLY A 163 -0.35 -12.03 10.51
C GLY A 163 -1.65 -11.34 10.13
N SER A 164 -1.75 -10.03 10.36
CA SER A 164 -2.96 -9.26 10.03
C SER A 164 -3.28 -9.27 8.53
N PHE A 165 -2.27 -9.25 7.67
CA PHE A 165 -2.45 -9.39 6.22
C PHE A 165 -2.99 -10.77 5.82
N VAL A 166 -2.49 -11.84 6.43
CA VAL A 166 -3.03 -13.21 6.20
C VAL A 166 -4.49 -13.30 6.61
N ASP A 167 -4.84 -12.73 7.75
CA ASP A 167 -6.21 -12.75 8.28
C ASP A 167 -7.16 -11.92 7.39
N ALA A 168 -6.74 -10.73 6.96
CA ALA A 168 -7.49 -9.88 6.04
C ALA A 168 -7.69 -10.55 4.68
N TRP A 169 -6.66 -11.18 4.14
CA TRP A 169 -6.73 -11.92 2.89
C TRP A 169 -7.70 -13.11 2.96
N THR A 170 -7.67 -13.83 4.07
CA THR A 170 -8.57 -14.98 4.29
C THR A 170 -10.02 -14.52 4.33
N ARG A 171 -10.34 -13.46 5.08
CA ARG A 171 -11.70 -12.89 5.10
C ARG A 171 -12.17 -12.47 3.72
N ARG A 172 -11.34 -11.71 2.99
CA ARG A 172 -11.68 -11.24 1.63
C ARG A 172 -11.97 -12.39 0.66
N ARG A 173 -11.18 -13.45 0.73
CA ARG A 173 -11.39 -14.64 -0.12
C ARG A 173 -12.72 -15.31 0.18
N ASP A 174 -13.06 -15.43 1.46
CA ASP A 174 -14.28 -16.11 1.90
C ASP A 174 -15.57 -15.29 1.59
N GLU A 175 -15.44 -13.95 1.43
CA GLU A 175 -16.52 -13.05 0.99
C GLU A 175 -16.79 -13.11 -0.52
N HIS A 176 -15.87 -13.66 -1.32
CA HIS A 176 -15.96 -13.69 -2.79
C HIS A 176 -16.11 -15.11 -3.35
N VAL A 177 -16.36 -16.11 -2.50
CA VAL A 177 -16.78 -17.48 -2.84
C VAL A 177 -18.28 -17.63 -2.60
#